data_9f7cc6efd7fb08b3ef3a1f45269ea3f6
#
_entry.id   9f7cc6efd7fb08b3ef3a1f45269ea3f6
#
_cell.length_a   1.000
_cell.length_b   1.000
_cell.length_c   1.000
_cell.angle_alpha   90.00
_cell.angle_beta   90.00
_cell.angle_gamma   90.00
#
_symmetry.space_group_name_H-M   'P 1'
#
loop_
_entity.id
_entity.type
_entity.pdbx_description
1 polymer ?
#
loop_
_entity_poly.entity_id
_entity_poly.type
_entity_poly.pdbx_seq_one_letter_code
_entity_poly.pdbx_strand_id
1 'polypeptide(L)'
;MALRPASLLRNPISRSLIAACLSAAHPGASLAQNSAVELMTRQVLQQNQGDRSFYHQSKDWFVKCDYQVKSDNRRCQLTTLMVSPEIGQGLAVTLSIVTGGRDTPPVAIVRTPLNLILSSGVVMKVDQRPVGTLTYRSCNERGCVVPFSLKGSVHDSLVKGTKVEFDLQDLSENTQTATFSLLGIAKAFTLAKKYN
;
A
#
# COMPACT_ATOMS: atom_id res chain seq x y z
N MET A 1 -26.18 -47.25 30.53
CA MET A 1 -27.27 -47.86 29.70
C MET A 1 -26.91 -47.55 28.26
N ALA A 2 -26.36 -48.47 27.67
CA ALA A 2 -26.65 -49.27 26.48
C ALA A 2 -26.37 -48.54 25.14
N LEU A 3 -25.24 -48.90 24.61
CA LEU A 3 -24.83 -48.84 23.20
C LEU A 3 -25.74 -49.69 22.30
N ARG A 4 -25.99 -49.22 21.09
CA ARG A 4 -26.26 -50.12 19.93
C ARG A 4 -25.69 -49.55 18.64
N PRO A 5 -25.03 -50.36 17.80
CA PRO A 5 -24.45 -49.98 16.54
C PRO A 5 -25.44 -50.19 15.35
N ALA A 6 -25.28 -49.36 14.32
CA ALA A 6 -26.02 -49.50 13.10
C ALA A 6 -25.17 -50.09 11.98
N SER A 7 -25.76 -51.07 11.38
CA SER A 7 -25.44 -52.01 10.36
C SER A 7 -24.88 -51.51 9.04
N LEU A 8 -23.87 -52.23 8.57
CA LEU A 8 -23.34 -52.28 7.20
C LEU A 8 -24.41 -52.78 6.18
N LEU A 9 -24.62 -52.04 5.14
CA LEU A 9 -25.27 -52.54 3.96
C LEU A 9 -24.24 -52.67 2.82
N ARG A 10 -23.95 -53.92 2.56
CA ARG A 10 -23.22 -54.43 1.40
C ARG A 10 -24.13 -54.33 0.15
N ASN A 11 -23.69 -53.74 -0.91
CA ASN A 11 -24.32 -53.84 -2.23
C ASN A 11 -23.45 -54.62 -3.18
N PRO A 12 -24.05 -55.50 -3.99
CA PRO A 12 -23.29 -56.48 -4.78
C PRO A 12 -22.87 -55.94 -6.13
N ILE A 13 -21.79 -56.54 -6.54
CA ILE A 13 -21.11 -56.43 -7.85
C ILE A 13 -22.11 -56.75 -8.99
N SER A 14 -22.32 -55.84 -9.90
CA SER A 14 -22.88 -56.12 -11.21
C SER A 14 -21.75 -55.98 -12.26
N ARG A 15 -21.39 -57.13 -12.78
CA ARG A 15 -20.59 -57.28 -14.00
C ARG A 15 -21.47 -56.93 -15.19
N SER A 16 -21.03 -56.04 -16.10
CA SER A 16 -21.20 -56.26 -17.53
C SER A 16 -20.80 -55.07 -18.37
N LEU A 17 -20.12 -55.36 -19.44
CA LEU A 17 -20.00 -54.69 -20.72
C LEU A 17 -18.90 -53.61 -20.78
N ILE A 18 -17.71 -54.10 -21.11
CA ILE A 18 -16.68 -53.34 -21.81
C ILE A 18 -17.23 -53.04 -23.23
N ALA A 19 -17.71 -51.82 -23.44
CA ALA A 19 -17.90 -51.29 -24.78
C ALA A 19 -16.62 -50.52 -25.15
N ALA A 20 -15.86 -51.12 -26.06
CA ALA A 20 -14.72 -50.47 -26.68
C ALA A 20 -15.21 -49.33 -27.57
N CYS A 21 -15.21 -48.10 -27.04
CA CYS A 21 -15.27 -46.88 -27.86
C CYS A 21 -13.89 -46.65 -28.44
N LEU A 22 -13.68 -47.04 -29.68
CA LEU A 22 -12.60 -46.51 -30.53
C LEU A 22 -12.86 -45.00 -30.67
N SER A 23 -12.20 -44.21 -29.85
CA SER A 23 -12.14 -42.75 -30.01
C SER A 23 -11.24 -42.45 -31.20
N ALA A 24 -11.85 -42.08 -32.30
CA ALA A 24 -11.14 -41.45 -33.40
C ALA A 24 -10.48 -40.17 -32.85
N ALA A 25 -9.18 -40.20 -32.70
CA ALA A 25 -8.37 -39.05 -32.37
C ALA A 25 -8.53 -38.01 -33.49
N HIS A 26 -9.24 -36.95 -33.25
CA HIS A 26 -9.31 -35.78 -34.13
C HIS A 26 -8.07 -34.91 -33.86
N PRO A 27 -7.13 -34.82 -34.82
CA PRO A 27 -5.90 -34.03 -34.63
C PRO A 27 -6.10 -32.50 -34.72
N GLY A 28 -7.35 -32.05 -34.74
CA GLY A 28 -7.67 -30.61 -34.93
C GLY A 28 -7.90 -29.76 -33.65
N ALA A 29 -8.08 -30.40 -32.49
CA ALA A 29 -8.48 -29.64 -31.27
C ALA A 29 -7.31 -29.00 -30.51
N SER A 30 -6.07 -29.46 -30.72
CA SER A 30 -4.91 -28.95 -29.97
C SER A 30 -4.34 -27.62 -30.50
N LEU A 31 -4.52 -27.33 -31.79
CA LEU A 31 -4.00 -26.10 -32.40
C LEU A 31 -4.83 -24.85 -32.06
N ALA A 32 -6.14 -25.01 -31.85
CA ALA A 32 -7.02 -23.90 -31.52
C ALA A 32 -6.86 -23.44 -30.07
N GLN A 33 -6.57 -24.34 -29.13
CA GLN A 33 -6.31 -23.99 -27.72
C GLN A 33 -4.97 -23.26 -27.55
N ASN A 34 -3.93 -23.66 -28.29
CA ASN A 34 -2.65 -22.98 -28.23
C ASN A 34 -2.71 -21.55 -28.77
N SER A 35 -3.51 -21.30 -29.82
CA SER A 35 -3.66 -19.94 -30.37
C SER A 35 -4.42 -19.00 -29.44
N ALA A 36 -5.43 -19.46 -28.68
CA ALA A 36 -6.16 -18.65 -27.73
C ALA A 36 -5.29 -18.29 -26.51
N VAL A 37 -4.52 -19.24 -25.99
CA VAL A 37 -3.57 -18.99 -24.89
C VAL A 37 -2.46 -18.05 -25.33
N GLU A 38 -1.94 -18.20 -26.54
CA GLU A 38 -0.92 -17.30 -27.08
C GLU A 38 -1.43 -15.89 -27.31
N LEU A 39 -2.67 -15.72 -27.80
CA LEU A 39 -3.34 -14.42 -27.93
C LEU A 39 -3.57 -13.76 -26.57
N MET A 40 -4.07 -14.50 -25.58
CA MET A 40 -4.24 -13.98 -24.22
C MET A 40 -2.90 -13.62 -23.58
N THR A 41 -1.87 -14.43 -23.75
CA THR A 41 -0.53 -14.15 -23.25
C THR A 41 0.06 -12.89 -23.90
N ARG A 42 -0.12 -12.71 -25.21
CA ARG A 42 0.30 -11.49 -25.91
C ARG A 42 -0.47 -10.26 -25.45
N GLN A 43 -1.79 -10.36 -25.20
CA GLN A 43 -2.59 -9.26 -24.68
C GLN A 43 -2.16 -8.87 -23.26
N VAL A 44 -1.93 -9.84 -22.37
CA VAL A 44 -1.42 -9.58 -21.02
C VAL A 44 -0.03 -8.97 -21.04
N LEU A 45 0.87 -9.47 -21.88
CA LEU A 45 2.21 -8.91 -22.05
C LEU A 45 2.18 -7.49 -22.64
N GLN A 46 1.28 -7.20 -23.60
CA GLN A 46 1.11 -5.86 -24.16
C GLN A 46 0.48 -4.89 -23.18
N GLN A 47 -0.42 -5.33 -22.29
CA GLN A 47 -0.96 -4.50 -21.23
C GLN A 47 0.10 -4.16 -20.16
N ASN A 48 1.05 -5.05 -19.90
CA ASN A 48 2.12 -4.86 -18.92
C ASN A 48 3.38 -4.19 -19.48
N GLN A 49 3.50 -4.00 -20.80
CA GLN A 49 4.67 -3.36 -21.42
C GLN A 49 4.77 -1.84 -21.18
N GLY A 50 3.80 -1.24 -20.49
CA GLY A 50 3.73 0.20 -20.28
C GLY A 50 4.17 0.68 -18.90
N ASP A 51 3.90 -0.06 -17.84
CA ASP A 51 4.09 0.43 -16.49
C ASP A 51 5.35 -0.15 -15.85
N ARG A 52 6.21 0.73 -15.35
CA ARG A 52 7.46 0.35 -14.68
C ARG A 52 7.46 0.88 -13.27
N SER A 53 7.80 0.03 -12.30
CA SER A 53 7.99 0.42 -10.91
C SER A 53 9.46 0.29 -10.53
N PHE A 54 9.98 1.33 -9.87
CA PHE A 54 11.33 1.37 -9.33
C PHE A 54 11.26 1.46 -7.81
N TYR A 55 12.09 0.67 -7.14
CA TYR A 55 12.14 0.62 -5.68
C TYR A 55 13.54 0.98 -5.22
N HIS A 56 13.62 1.90 -4.28
CA HIS A 56 14.86 2.30 -3.66
C HIS A 56 14.67 2.43 -2.15
N GLN A 57 15.74 2.23 -1.40
CA GLN A 57 15.79 2.50 0.03
C GLN A 57 16.86 3.54 0.32
N SER A 58 16.53 4.48 1.18
CA SER A 58 17.45 5.50 1.70
C SER A 58 17.33 5.56 3.21
N LYS A 59 18.18 4.81 3.91
CA LYS A 59 18.10 4.61 5.36
C LYS A 59 16.69 4.15 5.76
N ASP A 60 15.94 4.97 6.51
CA ASP A 60 14.61 4.65 7.03
C ASP A 60 13.48 4.95 6.03
N TRP A 61 13.82 5.41 4.82
CA TRP A 61 12.85 5.77 3.79
C TRP A 61 12.85 4.79 2.63
N PHE A 62 11.66 4.33 2.27
CA PHE A 62 11.40 3.54 1.08
C PHE A 62 10.82 4.45 0.00
N VAL A 63 11.37 4.38 -1.19
CA VAL A 63 10.94 5.15 -2.36
C VAL A 63 10.43 4.18 -3.41
N LYS A 64 9.16 4.28 -3.76
CA LYS A 64 8.54 3.58 -4.88
C LYS A 64 8.18 4.62 -5.93
N CYS A 65 8.69 4.47 -7.15
CA CYS A 65 8.33 5.32 -8.29
C CYS A 65 7.64 4.50 -9.35
N ASP A 66 6.45 4.91 -9.75
CA ASP A 66 5.66 4.31 -10.80
C ASP A 66 5.70 5.23 -12.05
N TYR A 67 5.99 4.64 -13.19
CA TYR A 67 5.98 5.29 -14.49
C TYR A 67 4.92 4.65 -15.38
N GLN A 68 3.92 5.41 -15.75
CA GLN A 68 2.86 5.01 -16.67
C GLN A 68 3.20 5.51 -18.08
N VAL A 69 3.64 4.61 -18.94
CA VAL A 69 4.11 4.95 -20.30
C VAL A 69 3.02 5.62 -21.13
N LYS A 70 1.76 5.16 -21.03
CA LYS A 70 0.65 5.68 -21.83
C LYS A 70 0.27 7.14 -21.53
N SER A 71 0.46 7.57 -20.29
CA SER A 71 0.08 8.92 -19.84
C SER A 71 1.28 9.83 -19.58
N ASP A 72 2.52 9.32 -19.77
CA ASP A 72 3.79 9.97 -19.35
C ASP A 72 3.72 10.45 -17.88
N ASN A 73 2.93 9.74 -17.08
CA ASN A 73 2.73 10.09 -15.68
C ASN A 73 3.76 9.38 -14.82
N ARG A 74 4.53 10.18 -14.12
CA ARG A 74 5.54 9.71 -13.17
C ARG A 74 5.14 10.14 -11.78
N ARG A 75 5.16 9.23 -10.85
CA ARG A 75 4.80 9.49 -9.46
C ARG A 75 5.66 8.67 -8.54
N CYS A 76 6.26 9.31 -7.56
CA CYS A 76 6.96 8.59 -6.51
C CYS A 76 6.21 8.71 -5.18
N GLN A 77 6.24 7.64 -4.43
CA GLN A 77 5.77 7.58 -3.04
C GLN A 77 6.96 7.27 -2.15
N LEU A 78 7.17 8.12 -1.16
CA LEU A 78 8.16 7.95 -0.12
C LEU A 78 7.42 7.54 1.15
N THR A 79 7.85 6.47 1.79
CA THR A 79 7.24 5.97 3.04
C THR A 79 8.32 5.68 4.07
N THR A 80 7.98 5.88 5.34
CA THR A 80 8.82 5.49 6.47
C THR A 80 7.97 4.76 7.51
N LEU A 81 8.62 3.98 8.35
CA LEU A 81 7.99 3.29 9.46
C LEU A 81 7.97 4.19 10.70
N MET A 82 6.94 4.04 11.50
CA MET A 82 6.85 4.70 12.80
C MET A 82 7.91 4.14 13.74
N VAL A 83 8.61 5.04 14.45
CA VAL A 83 9.71 4.67 15.36
C VAL A 83 9.24 4.44 16.78
N SER A 84 8.16 5.10 17.21
CA SER A 84 7.65 5.02 18.58
C SER A 84 6.44 4.10 18.71
N PRO A 85 6.51 3.08 19.58
CA PRO A 85 5.38 2.22 19.91
C PRO A 85 4.46 2.81 21.00
N GLU A 86 4.70 4.03 21.47
CA GLU A 86 3.98 4.65 22.60
C GLU A 86 2.51 4.96 22.32
N ILE A 87 2.09 4.84 21.09
CA ILE A 87 0.68 4.88 20.73
C ILE A 87 0.07 3.54 21.14
N GLY A 88 -0.94 3.59 22.00
CA GLY A 88 -1.60 2.41 22.59
C GLY A 88 -1.89 1.32 21.57
N GLN A 89 -1.86 0.07 22.00
CA GLN A 89 -1.97 -1.11 21.14
C GLN A 89 -3.14 -0.97 20.13
N GLY A 90 -2.82 -0.99 18.84
CA GLY A 90 -3.80 -0.90 17.75
C GLY A 90 -3.85 0.44 17.00
N LEU A 91 -3.12 1.46 17.42
CA LEU A 91 -3.09 2.75 16.74
C LEU A 91 -1.95 2.79 15.70
N ALA A 92 -2.27 2.45 14.47
CA ALA A 92 -1.32 2.58 13.36
C ALA A 92 -1.41 3.98 12.75
N VAL A 93 -0.37 4.81 12.95
CA VAL A 93 -0.18 6.05 12.21
C VAL A 93 0.81 5.79 11.08
N THR A 94 0.54 6.30 9.90
CA THR A 94 1.46 6.18 8.76
C THR A 94 1.77 7.54 8.16
N LEU A 95 3.02 7.73 7.74
CA LEU A 95 3.47 8.90 7.00
C LEU A 95 3.91 8.47 5.60
N SER A 96 3.30 9.08 4.59
CA SER A 96 3.71 8.92 3.21
C SER A 96 3.82 10.27 2.53
N ILE A 97 4.77 10.41 1.60
CA ILE A 97 4.96 11.62 0.79
C ILE A 97 4.79 11.20 -0.67
N VAL A 98 3.91 11.88 -1.37
CA VAL A 98 3.67 11.68 -2.80
C VAL A 98 4.28 12.86 -3.54
N THR A 99 5.14 12.54 -4.50
CA THR A 99 5.67 13.53 -5.44
C THR A 99 4.90 13.40 -6.76
N GLY A 100 4.42 14.51 -7.27
CA GLY A 100 3.84 14.61 -8.61
C GLY A 100 4.87 15.09 -9.63
N GLY A 101 4.42 15.45 -10.84
CA GLY A 101 5.27 15.98 -11.89
C GLY A 101 6.15 17.17 -11.44
N ARG A 102 7.11 17.57 -12.29
CA ARG A 102 8.25 18.46 -11.95
C ARG A 102 7.87 19.75 -11.24
N ASP A 103 6.70 20.32 -11.55
CA ASP A 103 6.26 21.62 -11.03
C ASP A 103 5.23 21.51 -9.90
N THR A 104 4.93 20.28 -9.45
CA THR A 104 3.95 20.04 -8.38
C THR A 104 4.68 19.82 -7.06
N PRO A 105 4.42 20.65 -6.03
CA PRO A 105 5.01 20.43 -4.73
C PRO A 105 4.61 19.06 -4.16
N PRO A 106 5.53 18.37 -3.49
CA PRO A 106 5.20 17.13 -2.81
C PRO A 106 4.09 17.33 -1.77
N VAL A 107 3.23 16.33 -1.63
CA VAL A 107 2.18 16.29 -0.62
C VAL A 107 2.48 15.18 0.36
N ALA A 108 2.59 15.53 1.62
CA ALA A 108 2.65 14.54 2.70
C ALA A 108 1.23 14.18 3.14
N ILE A 109 1.06 12.93 3.51
CA ILE A 109 -0.21 12.37 3.97
C ILE A 109 0.07 11.61 5.26
N VAL A 110 -0.48 12.11 6.36
CA VAL A 110 -0.56 11.37 7.61
C VAL A 110 -1.90 10.64 7.63
N ARG A 111 -1.87 9.34 7.87
CA ARG A 111 -3.07 8.55 8.15
C ARG A 111 -3.08 8.22 9.63
N THR A 112 -4.20 8.50 10.27
CA THR A 112 -4.40 8.26 11.69
C THR A 112 -5.52 7.26 11.89
N PRO A 113 -5.59 6.60 13.06
CA PRO A 113 -6.74 5.78 13.41
C PRO A 113 -8.01 6.61 13.58
N LEU A 114 -9.11 5.94 13.85
CA LEU A 114 -10.36 6.55 14.32
C LEU A 114 -10.29 6.86 15.83
N ASN A 115 -11.38 7.39 16.38
CA ASN A 115 -11.53 7.73 17.80
C ASN A 115 -10.58 8.84 18.29
N LEU A 116 -10.41 9.86 17.45
CA LEU A 116 -9.63 11.05 17.76
C LEU A 116 -10.53 12.29 17.77
N ILE A 117 -10.13 13.32 18.50
CA ILE A 117 -10.78 14.64 18.49
C ILE A 117 -10.33 15.40 17.24
N LEU A 118 -11.17 15.39 16.20
CA LEU A 118 -10.80 15.96 14.89
C LEU A 118 -10.66 17.50 14.92
N SER A 119 -11.41 18.17 15.79
CA SER A 119 -11.35 19.62 15.93
C SER A 119 -10.01 20.15 16.46
N SER A 120 -9.27 19.33 17.19
CA SER A 120 -7.93 19.67 17.69
C SER A 120 -6.88 19.68 16.58
N GLY A 121 -7.17 19.06 15.44
CA GLY A 121 -6.20 18.85 14.38
C GLY A 121 -5.06 17.91 14.80
N VAL A 122 -3.95 18.00 14.08
CA VAL A 122 -2.72 17.23 14.32
C VAL A 122 -1.56 18.21 14.44
N VAL A 123 -0.93 18.29 15.61
CA VAL A 123 0.21 19.18 15.81
C VAL A 123 1.47 18.51 15.26
N MET A 124 2.09 19.15 14.26
CA MET A 124 3.35 18.68 13.66
C MET A 124 4.53 19.37 14.33
N LYS A 125 5.52 18.57 14.73
CA LYS A 125 6.80 19.03 15.28
C LYS A 125 7.94 18.39 14.51
N VAL A 126 9.04 19.11 14.34
CA VAL A 126 10.31 18.58 13.84
C VAL A 126 11.39 18.86 14.90
N ASP A 127 12.04 17.79 15.35
CA ASP A 127 13.02 17.86 16.44
C ASP A 127 12.48 18.64 17.67
N GLN A 128 11.23 18.31 18.08
CA GLN A 128 10.46 18.92 19.16
C GLN A 128 10.03 20.38 18.93
N ARG A 129 10.36 20.99 17.80
CA ARG A 129 9.94 22.35 17.46
C ARG A 129 8.62 22.33 16.71
N PRO A 130 7.58 23.04 17.18
CA PRO A 130 6.31 23.11 16.46
C PRO A 130 6.50 23.71 15.05
N VAL A 131 5.91 23.05 14.04
CA VAL A 131 5.87 23.52 12.66
C VAL A 131 4.50 24.07 12.32
N GLY A 132 3.44 23.47 12.87
CA GLY A 132 2.07 23.92 12.68
C GLY A 132 1.03 22.88 13.09
N THR A 133 -0.24 23.26 13.02
CA THR A 133 -1.37 22.36 13.22
C THR A 133 -2.00 22.03 11.87
N LEU A 134 -2.13 20.75 11.60
CA LEU A 134 -2.67 20.20 10.35
C LEU A 134 -4.13 19.84 10.55
N THR A 135 -4.93 20.00 9.50
CA THR A 135 -6.37 19.74 9.54
C THR A 135 -6.71 18.39 8.92
N TYR A 136 -7.61 17.66 9.55
CA TYR A 136 -8.19 16.45 8.98
C TYR A 136 -9.00 16.78 7.73
N ARG A 137 -8.82 16.03 6.67
CA ARG A 137 -9.57 16.19 5.43
C ARG A 137 -10.80 15.31 5.38
N SER A 138 -10.65 14.05 5.74
CA SER A 138 -11.72 13.06 5.71
C SER A 138 -11.38 11.85 6.56
N CYS A 139 -12.42 11.12 6.99
CA CYS A 139 -12.27 9.83 7.66
C CYS A 139 -13.14 8.78 6.94
N ASN A 140 -12.71 7.54 6.98
CA ASN A 140 -13.45 6.35 6.54
C ASN A 140 -13.13 5.17 7.47
N GLU A 141 -13.59 3.98 7.16
CA GLU A 141 -13.35 2.76 7.95
C GLU A 141 -11.86 2.45 8.20
N ARG A 142 -10.95 2.96 7.36
CA ARG A 142 -9.50 2.74 7.46
C ARG A 142 -8.77 3.82 8.25
N GLY A 143 -9.50 4.78 8.84
CA GLY A 143 -8.95 5.91 9.59
C GLY A 143 -9.15 7.25 8.92
N CYS A 144 -8.46 8.26 9.44
CA CYS A 144 -8.54 9.64 8.99
C CYS A 144 -7.30 10.05 8.19
N VAL A 145 -7.49 11.02 7.29
CA VAL A 145 -6.45 11.49 6.38
C VAL A 145 -6.17 12.96 6.63
N VAL A 146 -4.89 13.27 6.82
CA VAL A 146 -4.36 14.62 7.05
C VAL A 146 -3.32 14.94 5.96
N PRO A 147 -3.72 15.51 4.82
CA PRO A 147 -2.79 15.92 3.78
C PRO A 147 -2.23 17.31 4.07
N PHE A 148 -0.94 17.50 3.77
CA PHE A 148 -0.32 18.82 3.81
C PHE A 148 0.75 18.97 2.74
N SER A 149 0.91 20.20 2.24
CA SER A 149 1.87 20.49 1.19
C SER A 149 3.26 20.72 1.76
N LEU A 150 4.26 20.11 1.14
CA LEU A 150 5.67 20.32 1.49
C LEU A 150 6.24 21.48 0.69
N LYS A 151 6.05 22.70 1.21
CA LYS A 151 6.56 23.95 0.60
C LYS A 151 7.39 24.73 1.61
N GLY A 152 8.40 25.47 1.10
CA GLY A 152 9.18 26.43 1.89
C GLY A 152 9.72 25.84 3.20
N SER A 153 9.48 26.52 4.31
CA SER A 153 10.01 26.14 5.62
C SER A 153 9.60 24.74 6.09
N VAL A 154 8.43 24.25 5.74
CA VAL A 154 7.98 22.89 6.09
C VAL A 154 8.86 21.83 5.44
N HIS A 155 9.11 21.98 4.13
CA HIS A 155 10.02 21.08 3.39
C HIS A 155 11.42 21.13 3.98
N ASP A 156 11.95 22.34 4.22
CA ASP A 156 13.30 22.55 4.73
C ASP A 156 13.48 21.97 6.14
N SER A 157 12.47 22.09 6.99
CA SER A 157 12.48 21.50 8.33
C SER A 157 12.55 19.97 8.27
N LEU A 158 11.79 19.33 7.38
CA LEU A 158 11.86 17.87 7.21
C LEU A 158 13.21 17.41 6.67
N VAL A 159 13.77 18.12 5.68
CA VAL A 159 15.04 17.74 5.05
C VAL A 159 16.22 17.90 6.00
N LYS A 160 16.18 18.89 6.89
CA LYS A 160 17.24 19.19 7.86
C LYS A 160 17.06 18.50 9.21
N GLY A 161 15.84 18.07 9.53
CA GLY A 161 15.50 17.43 10.80
C GLY A 161 15.96 15.98 10.91
N THR A 162 15.88 15.46 12.13
CA THR A 162 16.21 14.07 12.45
C THR A 162 14.97 13.23 12.69
N LYS A 163 13.91 13.82 13.25
CA LYS A 163 12.61 13.18 13.48
C LYS A 163 11.47 14.16 13.27
N VAL A 164 10.32 13.63 12.84
CA VAL A 164 9.05 14.35 12.81
C VAL A 164 8.07 13.66 13.76
N GLU A 165 7.33 14.47 14.50
CA GLU A 165 6.37 14.02 15.49
C GLU A 165 4.99 14.61 15.15
N PHE A 166 3.95 13.79 15.31
CA PHE A 166 2.56 14.18 15.12
C PHE A 166 1.81 13.90 16.41
N ASP A 167 1.37 14.96 17.10
CA ASP A 167 0.53 14.86 18.28
C ASP A 167 -0.94 14.79 17.88
N LEU A 168 -1.62 13.79 18.39
CA LEU A 168 -3.02 13.48 18.17
C LEU A 168 -3.73 13.51 19.51
N GLN A 169 -4.97 13.99 19.57
CA GLN A 169 -5.78 13.91 20.79
C GLN A 169 -6.79 12.76 20.67
N ASP A 170 -6.77 11.84 21.65
CA ASP A 170 -7.80 10.82 21.78
C ASP A 170 -9.10 11.39 22.39
N LEU A 171 -10.17 10.59 22.46
CA LEU A 171 -11.46 11.01 22.99
C LEU A 171 -11.44 11.33 24.50
N SER A 172 -10.38 10.95 25.21
CA SER A 172 -10.13 11.29 26.62
C SER A 172 -9.24 12.54 26.78
N GLU A 173 -9.00 13.27 25.68
CA GLU A 173 -8.12 14.45 25.62
C GLU A 173 -6.64 14.16 25.91
N ASN A 174 -6.23 12.88 25.94
CA ASN A 174 -4.82 12.55 26.07
C ASN A 174 -4.09 12.76 24.75
N THR A 175 -2.88 13.30 24.82
CA THR A 175 -2.01 13.46 23.66
C THR A 175 -1.29 12.15 23.36
N GLN A 176 -1.46 11.66 22.14
CA GLN A 176 -0.75 10.51 21.58
C GLN A 176 0.23 11.01 20.54
N THR A 177 1.52 10.71 20.68
CA THR A 177 2.57 11.19 19.77
C THR A 177 3.07 10.08 18.85
N ALA A 178 2.92 10.28 17.54
CA ALA A 178 3.49 9.41 16.53
C ALA A 178 4.82 9.98 16.03
N THR A 179 5.91 9.24 16.19
CA THR A 179 7.25 9.67 15.80
C THR A 179 7.75 8.90 14.58
N PHE A 180 8.31 9.63 13.61
CA PHE A 180 8.92 9.08 12.40
C PHE A 180 10.34 9.60 12.24
N SER A 181 11.23 8.72 11.76
CA SER A 181 12.60 9.09 11.42
C SER A 181 12.65 9.91 10.13
N LEU A 182 13.47 10.95 10.12
CA LEU A 182 13.80 11.73 8.93
C LEU A 182 15.15 11.34 8.32
N LEU A 183 15.84 10.32 8.89
CA LEU A 183 17.13 9.86 8.39
C LEU A 183 16.98 9.28 6.96
N GLY A 184 17.61 9.94 6.02
CA GLY A 184 17.60 9.54 4.60
C GLY A 184 16.56 10.25 3.75
N ILE A 185 15.69 11.09 4.32
CA ILE A 185 14.62 11.78 3.58
C ILE A 185 15.17 12.67 2.45
N ALA A 186 16.26 13.41 2.69
CA ALA A 186 16.89 14.26 1.68
C ALA A 186 17.31 13.47 0.43
N LYS A 187 17.94 12.30 0.63
CA LYS A 187 18.31 11.40 -0.46
C LYS A 187 17.07 10.79 -1.11
N ALA A 188 16.03 10.46 -0.35
CA ALA A 188 14.77 9.96 -0.87
C ALA A 188 14.10 10.98 -1.81
N PHE A 189 14.08 12.27 -1.46
CA PHE A 189 13.63 13.34 -2.35
C PHE A 189 14.49 13.46 -3.62
N THR A 190 15.80 13.35 -3.50
CA THR A 190 16.71 13.37 -4.65
C THR A 190 16.42 12.21 -5.61
N LEU A 191 16.21 11.02 -5.08
CA LEU A 191 15.83 9.85 -5.87
C LEU A 191 14.47 10.06 -6.56
N ALA A 192 13.45 10.51 -5.82
CA ALA A 192 12.14 10.80 -6.39
C ALA A 192 12.23 11.84 -7.52
N LYS A 193 13.00 12.92 -7.35
CA LYS A 193 13.21 13.93 -8.38
C LYS A 193 13.89 13.39 -9.64
N LYS A 194 14.78 12.41 -9.49
CA LYS A 194 15.46 11.76 -10.64
C LYS A 194 14.47 10.97 -11.51
N TYR A 195 13.43 10.39 -10.89
CA TYR A 195 12.46 9.52 -11.56
C TYR A 195 11.12 10.21 -11.91
N ASN A 196 10.92 11.46 -11.47
CA ASN A 196 9.85 12.35 -11.90
C ASN A 196 10.33 13.22 -13.06
#